data_e82823a6d3d5ff5e29224dec0f7491df
#
_entry.id   e82823a6d3d5ff5e29224dec0f7491df
#
_cell.length_a   1.000
_cell.length_b   1.000
_cell.length_c   1.000
_cell.angle_alpha   90.00
_cell.angle_beta   90.00
_cell.angle_gamma   90.00
#
_symmetry.space_group_name_H-M   'P 1'
#
loop_
_entity.id
_entity.type
_entity.pdbx_description
1 polymer ?
#
loop_
_entity_poly.entity_id
_entity_poly.type
_entity_poly.pdbx_seq_one_letter_code
_entity_poly.pdbx_strand_id
1 'polypeptide(L)'
;MKKLVYSAMCLALCLVLPFLTGQIPEIGSMLLPMHIPVLLCGFLCGGGWGAAVGFTAPLLRHLLFGMPPMPGCISMAFELATYGFVVGLLHRKLGKGVKGIYVSLICAMAAGRLVWGIAQMAIMGLNGGSFPFSAFVAGAFTSAIPGIVLQLVLLPILVRALEKAGVKA
;
A
#
# COMPACT_ATOMS: atom_id res chain seq x y z
N MET A 1 9.99 21.14 2.05
CA MET A 1 10.19 20.58 3.40
C MET A 1 8.95 19.84 3.94
N LYS A 2 7.73 20.36 3.86
CA LYS A 2 6.51 19.69 4.40
C LYS A 2 6.30 18.27 3.85
N LYS A 3 6.42 18.06 2.52
CA LYS A 3 6.25 16.73 1.92
C LYS A 3 7.22 15.69 2.45
N LEU A 4 8.47 16.07 2.66
CA LEU A 4 9.49 15.19 3.22
C LEU A 4 9.11 14.74 4.64
N VAL A 5 8.67 15.68 5.49
CA VAL A 5 8.27 15.37 6.86
C VAL A 5 7.08 14.43 6.90
N TYR A 6 6.03 14.72 6.11
CA TYR A 6 4.84 13.85 6.05
C TYR A 6 5.17 12.46 5.47
N SER A 7 6.04 12.39 4.46
CA SER A 7 6.47 11.10 3.91
C SER A 7 7.29 10.29 4.91
N ALA A 8 8.16 10.94 5.69
CA ALA A 8 8.91 10.31 6.76
C ALA A 8 7.99 9.79 7.88
N MET A 9 6.96 10.56 8.26
CA MET A 9 5.94 10.11 9.21
C MET A 9 5.15 8.90 8.68
N CYS A 10 4.75 8.91 7.41
CA CYS A 10 4.08 7.77 6.79
C CYS A 10 4.99 6.54 6.75
N LEU A 11 6.28 6.71 6.44
CA LEU A 11 7.27 5.63 6.47
C LEU A 11 7.41 5.04 7.87
N ALA A 12 7.50 5.87 8.90
CA ALA A 12 7.53 5.44 10.29
C ALA A 12 6.28 4.64 10.67
N LEU A 13 5.10 5.10 10.25
CA LEU A 13 3.84 4.37 10.45
C LEU A 13 3.85 3.01 9.72
N CYS A 14 4.42 2.92 8.51
CA CYS A 14 4.57 1.63 7.81
C CYS A 14 5.42 0.64 8.61
N LEU A 15 6.40 1.10 9.37
CA LEU A 15 7.24 0.23 10.20
C LEU A 15 6.53 -0.19 11.50
N VAL A 16 5.74 0.70 12.10
CA VAL A 16 5.13 0.49 13.42
C VAL A 16 3.78 -0.23 13.34
N LEU A 17 2.90 0.13 12.39
CA LEU A 17 1.55 -0.43 12.32
C LEU A 17 1.48 -1.97 12.28
N PRO A 18 2.38 -2.69 11.58
CA PRO A 18 2.33 -4.15 11.59
C PRO A 18 2.61 -4.80 12.95
N PHE A 19 3.19 -4.07 13.91
CA PHE A 19 3.31 -4.56 15.29
C PHE A 19 1.96 -4.68 15.99
N LEU A 20 0.98 -3.86 15.59
CA LEU A 20 -0.39 -3.96 16.10
C LEU A 20 -1.09 -5.27 15.71
N THR A 21 -0.64 -5.90 14.63
CA THR A 21 -1.10 -7.23 14.20
C THR A 21 -0.27 -8.37 14.80
N GLY A 22 0.56 -8.08 15.81
CA GLY A 22 1.42 -9.04 16.50
C GLY A 22 2.48 -9.68 15.61
N GLN A 23 2.77 -9.10 14.43
CA GLN A 23 3.65 -9.66 13.39
C GLN A 23 3.22 -11.05 12.90
N ILE A 24 1.94 -11.41 13.09
CA ILE A 24 1.39 -12.67 12.61
C ILE A 24 1.14 -12.54 11.09
N PRO A 25 1.80 -13.38 10.24
CA PRO A 25 1.73 -13.21 8.78
C PRO A 25 0.30 -13.28 8.23
N GLU A 26 -0.54 -14.17 8.77
CA GLU A 26 -1.93 -14.34 8.35
C GLU A 26 -2.76 -13.08 8.64
N ILE A 27 -2.65 -12.51 9.83
CA ILE A 27 -3.36 -11.28 10.22
C ILE A 27 -2.80 -10.08 9.44
N GLY A 28 -1.49 -10.03 9.25
CA GLY A 28 -0.84 -8.99 8.46
C GLY A 28 -1.29 -8.99 6.99
N SER A 29 -1.42 -10.17 6.38
CA SER A 29 -1.92 -10.32 5.01
C SER A 29 -3.40 -9.98 4.87
N MET A 30 -4.20 -10.21 5.92
CA MET A 30 -5.63 -9.88 5.96
C MET A 30 -5.88 -8.38 6.14
N LEU A 31 -5.19 -7.74 7.08
CA LEU A 31 -5.44 -6.33 7.44
C LEU A 31 -4.65 -5.33 6.61
N LEU A 32 -3.56 -5.77 5.97
CA LEU A 32 -2.73 -4.93 5.09
C LEU A 32 -2.28 -3.61 5.76
N PRO A 33 -1.72 -3.64 6.98
CA PRO A 33 -1.49 -2.43 7.77
C PRO A 33 -0.51 -1.45 7.12
N MET A 34 0.47 -1.93 6.37
CA MET A 34 1.45 -1.10 5.66
C MET A 34 0.84 -0.32 4.48
N HIS A 35 -0.26 -0.81 3.90
CA HIS A 35 -0.91 -0.16 2.77
C HIS A 35 -1.55 1.17 3.16
N ILE A 36 -2.09 1.28 4.38
CA ILE A 36 -2.79 2.47 4.89
C ILE A 36 -1.89 3.71 4.86
N PRO A 37 -0.68 3.72 5.48
CA PRO A 37 0.19 4.89 5.45
C PRO A 37 0.74 5.21 4.05
N VAL A 38 0.97 4.19 3.21
CA VAL A 38 1.43 4.40 1.82
C VAL A 38 0.38 5.12 1.00
N LEU A 39 -0.87 4.65 1.06
CA LEU A 39 -2.00 5.30 0.38
C LEU A 39 -2.20 6.72 0.91
N LEU A 40 -2.13 6.91 2.23
CA LEU A 40 -2.22 8.22 2.85
C LEU A 40 -1.11 9.17 2.37
N CYS A 41 0.13 8.68 2.29
CA CYS A 41 1.25 9.42 1.71
C CYS A 41 0.97 9.84 0.26
N GLY A 42 0.44 8.93 -0.56
CA GLY A 42 0.03 9.22 -1.94
C GLY A 42 -1.01 10.33 -2.02
N PHE A 43 -2.04 10.29 -1.17
CA PHE A 43 -3.07 11.33 -1.10
C PHE A 43 -2.53 12.69 -0.65
N LEU A 44 -1.68 12.74 0.36
CA LEU A 44 -1.18 13.98 0.96
C LEU A 44 0.00 14.58 0.20
N CYS A 45 1.00 13.77 -0.11
CA CYS A 45 2.28 14.23 -0.67
C CYS A 45 2.36 14.10 -2.19
N GLY A 46 1.46 13.29 -2.77
CA GLY A 46 1.41 13.00 -4.21
C GLY A 46 2.11 11.71 -4.59
N GLY A 47 1.91 11.29 -5.87
CA GLY A 47 2.29 9.96 -6.36
C GLY A 47 3.78 9.64 -6.23
N GLY A 48 4.66 10.59 -6.51
CA GLY A 48 6.12 10.36 -6.41
C GLY A 48 6.57 10.02 -4.99
N TRP A 49 6.11 10.76 -3.99
CA TRP A 49 6.41 10.49 -2.58
C TRP A 49 5.72 9.22 -2.07
N GLY A 50 4.47 8.99 -2.49
CA GLY A 50 3.75 7.75 -2.18
C GLY A 50 4.46 6.52 -2.75
N ALA A 51 4.95 6.59 -3.99
CA ALA A 51 5.74 5.52 -4.60
C ALA A 51 7.07 5.27 -3.87
N ALA A 52 7.80 6.34 -3.53
CA ALA A 52 9.07 6.22 -2.80
C ALA A 52 8.87 5.56 -1.43
N VAL A 53 7.88 6.00 -0.65
CA VAL A 53 7.54 5.39 0.65
C VAL A 53 7.08 3.94 0.47
N GLY A 54 6.21 3.67 -0.52
CA GLY A 54 5.68 2.33 -0.81
C GLY A 54 6.78 1.34 -1.21
N PHE A 55 7.76 1.77 -1.99
CA PHE A 55 8.88 0.93 -2.38
C PHE A 55 9.84 0.67 -1.22
N THR A 56 10.19 1.69 -0.46
CA THR A 56 11.19 1.59 0.62
C THR A 56 10.66 0.91 1.88
N ALA A 57 9.37 1.07 2.20
CA ALA A 57 8.81 0.58 3.45
C ALA A 57 8.94 -0.94 3.67
N PRO A 58 8.56 -1.83 2.72
CA PRO A 58 8.73 -3.28 2.89
C PRO A 58 10.20 -3.68 2.99
N LEU A 59 11.07 -3.08 2.16
CA LEU A 59 12.50 -3.40 2.14
C LEU A 59 13.16 -3.01 3.47
N LEU A 60 12.88 -1.80 3.94
CA LEU A 60 13.42 -1.33 5.22
C LEU A 60 12.90 -2.17 6.39
N ARG A 61 11.61 -2.54 6.36
CA ARG A 61 11.03 -3.40 7.36
C ARG A 61 11.63 -4.81 7.35
N HIS A 62 11.89 -5.37 6.16
CA HIS A 62 12.59 -6.65 6.05
C HIS A 62 13.99 -6.59 6.66
N LEU A 63 14.76 -5.53 6.36
CA LEU A 63 16.09 -5.33 6.90
C LEU A 63 16.12 -5.18 8.42
N LEU A 64 15.14 -4.48 8.99
CA LEU A 64 15.10 -4.19 10.44
C LEU A 64 14.49 -5.32 11.27
N PHE A 65 13.48 -6.01 10.73
CA PHE A 65 12.65 -6.95 11.50
C PHE A 65 12.52 -8.34 10.87
N GLY A 66 13.16 -8.58 9.71
CA GLY A 66 13.06 -9.85 8.98
C GLY A 66 11.69 -10.13 8.33
N MET A 67 10.76 -9.17 8.39
CA MET A 67 9.39 -9.33 7.90
C MET A 67 8.98 -8.14 7.01
N PRO A 68 8.31 -8.37 5.86
CA PRO A 68 7.87 -9.65 5.27
C PRO A 68 9.06 -10.49 4.74
N PRO A 69 8.93 -11.83 4.67
CA PRO A 69 10.01 -12.70 4.20
C PRO A 69 10.25 -12.52 2.70
N MET A 70 11.49 -12.79 2.25
CA MET A 70 11.80 -12.90 0.83
C MET A 70 11.22 -14.22 0.24
N PRO A 71 10.77 -14.23 -1.02
CA PRO A 71 10.77 -13.16 -2.03
C PRO A 71 9.54 -12.24 -1.98
N GLY A 72 8.58 -12.49 -1.08
CA GLY A 72 7.34 -11.72 -0.97
C GLY A 72 7.55 -10.22 -0.68
N CYS A 73 8.65 -9.88 0.00
CA CYS A 73 9.05 -8.50 0.25
C CYS A 73 9.21 -7.68 -1.04
N ILE A 74 9.82 -8.29 -2.08
CA ILE A 74 10.07 -7.60 -3.36
C ILE A 74 8.75 -7.33 -4.09
N SER A 75 7.89 -8.35 -4.21
CA SER A 75 6.58 -8.18 -4.86
C SER A 75 5.70 -7.16 -4.13
N MET A 76 5.76 -7.14 -2.79
CA MET A 76 5.09 -6.16 -1.96
C MET A 76 5.65 -4.74 -2.14
N ALA A 77 6.95 -4.58 -2.37
CA ALA A 77 7.55 -3.27 -2.64
C ALA A 77 7.02 -2.67 -3.96
N PHE A 78 6.91 -3.45 -5.01
CA PHE A 78 6.31 -3.02 -6.28
C PHE A 78 4.81 -2.74 -6.16
N GLU A 79 4.10 -3.58 -5.43
CA GLU A 79 2.68 -3.37 -5.13
C GLU A 79 2.44 -2.03 -4.43
N LEU A 80 3.10 -1.80 -3.30
CA LEU A 80 2.93 -0.60 -2.50
C LEU A 80 3.41 0.67 -3.22
N ALA A 81 4.48 0.58 -4.01
CA ALA A 81 4.90 1.68 -4.87
C ALA A 81 3.81 2.06 -5.86
N THR A 82 3.16 1.07 -6.48
CA THR A 82 2.04 1.27 -7.40
C THR A 82 0.84 1.89 -6.69
N TYR A 83 0.48 1.41 -5.50
CA TYR A 83 -0.59 2.01 -4.68
C TYR A 83 -0.34 3.51 -4.44
N GLY A 84 0.83 3.85 -3.93
CA GLY A 84 1.19 5.23 -3.61
C GLY A 84 1.22 6.13 -4.85
N PHE A 85 1.76 5.60 -5.96
CA PHE A 85 1.85 6.34 -7.22
C PHE A 85 0.47 6.60 -7.82
N VAL A 86 -0.33 5.56 -8.03
CA VAL A 86 -1.63 5.65 -8.71
C VAL A 86 -2.60 6.50 -7.92
N VAL A 87 -2.69 6.29 -6.60
CA VAL A 87 -3.61 7.07 -5.77
C VAL A 87 -3.25 8.56 -5.79
N GLY A 88 -1.97 8.91 -5.68
CA GLY A 88 -1.54 10.31 -5.70
C GLY A 88 -1.71 10.99 -7.06
N LEU A 89 -1.50 10.24 -8.16
CA LEU A 89 -1.71 10.72 -9.52
C LEU A 89 -3.20 10.97 -9.81
N LEU A 90 -4.05 10.01 -9.48
CA LEU A 90 -5.49 10.09 -9.75
C LEU A 90 -6.18 11.11 -8.84
N HIS A 91 -5.83 11.15 -7.56
CA HIS A 91 -6.40 12.14 -6.64
C HIS A 91 -6.10 13.58 -7.08
N ARG A 92 -4.90 13.82 -7.62
CA ARG A 92 -4.54 15.13 -8.17
C ARG A 92 -5.36 15.48 -9.42
N LYS A 93 -5.71 14.49 -10.25
CA LYS A 93 -6.50 14.69 -11.49
C LYS A 93 -7.99 14.79 -11.24
N LEU A 94 -8.54 13.96 -10.35
CA LEU A 94 -9.98 13.84 -10.08
C LEU A 94 -10.49 14.85 -9.04
N GLY A 95 -9.57 15.54 -8.34
CA GLY A 95 -9.91 16.55 -7.34
C GLY A 95 -10.28 15.97 -5.98
N LYS A 96 -10.56 16.88 -5.03
CA LYS A 96 -10.70 16.57 -3.59
C LYS A 96 -12.09 16.10 -3.15
N GLY A 97 -12.97 15.78 -4.08
CA GLY A 97 -14.30 15.26 -3.77
C GLY A 97 -14.25 13.82 -3.23
N VAL A 98 -15.27 13.43 -2.47
CA VAL A 98 -15.41 12.06 -1.94
C VAL A 98 -15.34 11.02 -3.08
N LYS A 99 -16.02 11.30 -4.20
CA LYS A 99 -15.98 10.45 -5.40
C LYS A 99 -14.55 10.29 -5.93
N GLY A 100 -13.76 11.38 -5.97
CA GLY A 100 -12.37 11.35 -6.41
C GLY A 100 -11.49 10.49 -5.50
N ILE A 101 -11.70 10.53 -4.18
CA ILE A 101 -10.99 9.68 -3.21
C ILE A 101 -11.29 8.20 -3.47
N TYR A 102 -12.58 7.81 -3.58
CA TYR A 102 -12.96 6.41 -3.81
C TYR A 102 -12.45 5.88 -5.16
N VAL A 103 -12.61 6.64 -6.23
CA VAL A 103 -12.13 6.23 -7.56
C VAL A 103 -10.62 6.05 -7.55
N SER A 104 -9.88 7.01 -6.99
CA SER A 104 -8.42 6.90 -6.88
C SER A 104 -7.99 5.69 -6.06
N LEU A 105 -8.69 5.40 -4.97
CA LEU A 105 -8.40 4.27 -4.09
C LEU A 105 -8.66 2.93 -4.77
N ILE A 106 -9.84 2.76 -5.39
CA ILE A 106 -10.20 1.52 -6.09
C ILE A 106 -9.26 1.25 -7.27
N CYS A 107 -8.96 2.28 -8.07
CA CYS A 107 -8.01 2.15 -9.19
C CYS A 107 -6.60 1.80 -8.70
N ALA A 108 -6.15 2.41 -7.60
CA ALA A 108 -4.85 2.09 -7.01
C ALA A 108 -4.81 0.65 -6.51
N MET A 109 -5.86 0.19 -5.82
CA MET A 109 -5.98 -1.19 -5.36
C MET A 109 -5.94 -2.20 -6.51
N ALA A 110 -6.71 -1.95 -7.57
CA ALA A 110 -6.72 -2.83 -8.76
C ALA A 110 -5.34 -2.88 -9.43
N ALA A 111 -4.72 -1.71 -9.68
CA ALA A 111 -3.41 -1.63 -10.32
C ALA A 111 -2.32 -2.29 -9.47
N GLY A 112 -2.29 -2.05 -8.16
CA GLY A 112 -1.29 -2.64 -7.27
C GLY A 112 -1.41 -4.15 -7.16
N ARG A 113 -2.65 -4.68 -7.11
CA ARG A 113 -2.87 -6.14 -7.11
C ARG A 113 -2.41 -6.81 -8.40
N LEU A 114 -2.62 -6.18 -9.55
CA LEU A 114 -2.10 -6.66 -10.82
C LEU A 114 -0.56 -6.67 -10.83
N VAL A 115 0.06 -5.58 -10.38
CA VAL A 115 1.53 -5.50 -10.29
C VAL A 115 2.09 -6.53 -9.32
N TRP A 116 1.45 -6.72 -8.16
CA TRP A 116 1.84 -7.77 -7.22
C TRP A 116 1.79 -9.16 -7.85
N GLY A 117 0.71 -9.48 -8.58
CA GLY A 117 0.56 -10.76 -9.25
C GLY A 117 1.62 -10.99 -10.32
N ILE A 118 1.91 -9.97 -11.15
CA ILE A 118 2.96 -10.03 -12.16
C ILE A 118 4.35 -10.22 -11.52
N ALA A 119 4.64 -9.45 -10.48
CA ALA A 119 5.90 -9.56 -9.75
C ALA A 119 6.06 -10.95 -9.10
N GLN A 120 4.99 -11.48 -8.51
CA GLN A 120 4.99 -12.80 -7.90
C GLN A 120 5.21 -13.92 -8.92
N MET A 121 4.54 -13.83 -10.08
CA MET A 121 4.76 -14.78 -11.19
C MET A 121 6.20 -14.72 -11.70
N ALA A 122 6.75 -13.51 -11.89
CA ALA A 122 8.13 -13.37 -12.35
C ALA A 122 9.13 -13.96 -11.34
N ILE A 123 8.97 -13.65 -10.05
CA ILE A 123 9.87 -14.13 -9.00
C ILE A 123 9.79 -15.65 -8.84
N MET A 124 8.59 -16.23 -8.83
CA MET A 124 8.42 -17.67 -8.73
C MET A 124 8.91 -18.41 -9.97
N GLY A 125 8.66 -17.85 -11.18
CA GLY A 125 9.16 -18.40 -12.42
C GLY A 125 10.70 -18.47 -12.46
N LEU A 126 11.39 -17.45 -11.98
CA LEU A 126 12.86 -17.42 -11.88
C LEU A 126 13.40 -18.46 -10.89
N ASN A 127 12.64 -18.82 -9.87
CA ASN A 127 12.99 -19.82 -8.88
C ASN A 127 12.58 -21.26 -9.29
N GLY A 128 12.13 -21.46 -10.53
CA GLY A 128 11.69 -22.76 -11.04
C GLY A 128 10.34 -23.25 -10.51
N GLY A 129 9.59 -22.38 -9.83
CA GLY A 129 8.25 -22.65 -9.33
C GLY A 129 7.15 -22.17 -10.28
N SER A 130 5.92 -22.61 -10.04
CA SER A 130 4.72 -22.09 -10.72
C SER A 130 3.84 -21.32 -9.74
N PHE A 131 3.32 -20.19 -10.19
CA PHE A 131 2.33 -19.42 -9.44
C PHE A 131 0.97 -19.59 -10.11
N PRO A 132 0.12 -20.52 -9.61
CA PRO A 132 -1.15 -20.79 -10.24
C PRO A 132 -2.13 -19.58 -10.09
N PHE A 133 -3.00 -19.41 -11.07
CA PHE A 133 -3.99 -18.32 -11.04
C PHE A 133 -4.90 -18.36 -9.80
N SER A 134 -5.18 -19.56 -9.30
CA SER A 134 -5.94 -19.73 -8.04
C SER A 134 -5.23 -19.10 -6.83
N ALA A 135 -3.91 -19.23 -6.74
CA ALA A 135 -3.12 -18.60 -5.69
C ALA A 135 -3.11 -17.06 -5.82
N PHE A 136 -3.11 -16.54 -7.06
CA PHE A 136 -3.27 -15.12 -7.30
C PHE A 136 -4.62 -14.61 -6.81
N VAL A 137 -5.72 -15.26 -7.18
CA VAL A 137 -7.07 -14.86 -6.76
C VAL A 137 -7.21 -14.96 -5.24
N ALA A 138 -6.72 -16.01 -4.61
CA ALA A 138 -6.74 -16.18 -3.17
C ALA A 138 -5.97 -15.06 -2.45
N GLY A 139 -4.74 -14.79 -2.86
CA GLY A 139 -3.87 -13.77 -2.25
C GLY A 139 -4.32 -12.33 -2.53
N ALA A 140 -4.75 -12.07 -3.77
CA ALA A 140 -5.14 -10.72 -4.17
C ALA A 140 -6.50 -10.27 -3.61
N PHE A 141 -7.43 -11.18 -3.45
CA PHE A 141 -8.81 -10.85 -3.10
C PHE A 141 -9.27 -11.57 -1.82
N THR A 142 -9.28 -12.90 -1.80
CA THR A 142 -9.94 -13.65 -0.73
C THR A 142 -9.35 -13.37 0.65
N SER A 143 -8.05 -13.46 0.81
CA SER A 143 -7.37 -13.19 2.09
C SER A 143 -7.31 -11.70 2.44
N ALA A 144 -7.37 -10.81 1.45
CA ALA A 144 -7.24 -9.38 1.63
C ALA A 144 -8.56 -8.63 1.83
N ILE A 145 -9.73 -9.31 1.73
CA ILE A 145 -11.05 -8.66 1.89
C ILE A 145 -11.15 -7.80 3.15
N PRO A 146 -10.78 -8.25 4.36
CA PRO A 146 -10.89 -7.42 5.56
C PRO A 146 -10.07 -6.14 5.48
N GLY A 147 -8.84 -6.23 4.93
CA GLY A 147 -7.96 -5.08 4.73
C GLY A 147 -8.51 -4.10 3.68
N ILE A 148 -9.06 -4.62 2.58
CA ILE A 148 -9.69 -3.79 1.54
C ILE A 148 -10.88 -3.02 2.11
N VAL A 149 -11.76 -3.69 2.85
CA VAL A 149 -12.91 -3.03 3.50
C VAL A 149 -12.43 -1.98 4.51
N LEU A 150 -11.45 -2.32 5.34
CA LEU A 150 -10.87 -1.38 6.30
C LEU A 150 -10.31 -0.14 5.59
N GLN A 151 -9.59 -0.30 4.49
CA GLN A 151 -9.02 0.80 3.72
C GLN A 151 -10.10 1.66 3.06
N LEU A 152 -11.16 1.05 2.52
CA LEU A 152 -12.27 1.78 1.90
C LEU A 152 -13.08 2.61 2.89
N VAL A 153 -13.10 2.23 4.16
CA VAL A 153 -13.78 2.99 5.22
C VAL A 153 -12.83 4.02 5.84
N LEU A 154 -11.64 3.57 6.25
CA LEU A 154 -10.73 4.38 7.06
C LEU A 154 -10.07 5.50 6.25
N LEU A 155 -9.59 5.21 5.04
CA LEU A 155 -8.83 6.19 4.24
C LEU A 155 -9.65 7.41 3.82
N PRO A 156 -10.89 7.29 3.32
CA PRO A 156 -11.68 8.47 3.00
C PRO A 156 -11.94 9.36 4.21
N ILE A 157 -12.14 8.76 5.38
CA ILE A 157 -12.34 9.51 6.64
C ILE A 157 -11.05 10.26 7.02
N LEU A 158 -9.91 9.56 7.03
CA LEU A 158 -8.61 10.16 7.37
C LEU A 158 -8.21 11.28 6.39
N VAL A 159 -8.32 11.03 5.09
CA VAL A 159 -7.98 12.02 4.07
C VAL A 159 -8.85 13.28 4.23
N ARG A 160 -10.16 13.12 4.41
CA ARG A 160 -11.07 14.24 4.63
C ARG A 160 -10.80 15.00 5.92
N ALA A 161 -10.50 14.29 7.01
CA ALA A 161 -10.15 14.89 8.30
C ALA A 161 -8.87 15.73 8.19
N LEU A 162 -7.84 15.18 7.54
CA LEU A 162 -6.56 15.87 7.33
C LEU A 162 -6.68 17.05 6.37
N GLU A 163 -7.47 16.93 5.31
CA GLU A 163 -7.77 18.06 4.41
C GLU A 163 -8.47 19.21 5.14
N LYS A 164 -9.45 18.90 6.03
CA LYS A 164 -10.13 19.89 6.86
C LYS A 164 -9.19 20.53 7.88
N ALA A 165 -8.26 19.78 8.44
CA ALA A 165 -7.23 20.28 9.35
C ALA A 165 -6.16 21.14 8.65
N GLY A 166 -6.26 21.35 7.32
CA GLY A 166 -5.31 22.15 6.57
C GLY A 166 -3.99 21.45 6.26
N VAL A 167 -3.92 20.16 6.50
CA VAL A 167 -2.74 19.33 6.16
C VAL A 167 -2.68 19.18 4.64
N LYS A 168 -1.92 20.05 4.00
CA LYS A 168 -1.61 20.02 2.57
C LYS A 168 -0.10 20.02 2.41
N ALA A 169 0.40 19.04 1.69
CA ALA A 169 1.82 18.93 1.37
C ALA A 169 2.11 19.36 -0.08
#